data_09ad14c0c16d4ecceb1de0bf5de42f28
#
_entry.id   09ad14c0c16d4ecceb1de0bf5de42f28
#
_cell.length_a   1.000
_cell.length_b   1.000
_cell.length_c   1.000
_cell.angle_alpha   90.00
_cell.angle_beta   90.00
_cell.angle_gamma   90.00
#
_symmetry.space_group_name_H-M   'P 1'
#
loop_
_entity.id
_entity.type
_entity.pdbx_description
1 polymer ?
#
loop_
_entity_poly.entity_id
_entity_poly.type
_entity_poly.pdbx_seq_one_letter_code
_entity_poly.pdbx_strand_id
1 'polypeptide(L)'
;EDDNTMDAADKALINDFILDEAYRDYDPGIADPVKRHTNTYVARYRSGEFIRVYLHLLTQYPGDMINAALATNAGFLSPFDTTHADVNRVEGRAGLSYVQTRWEEDTLNDRGIYKDSKWPWLFEQLESWAENNSYLRIPVLKYLFVPGSYLWLYLALAAVLVIVDRKRFCLPLAIVAGYYGTMLFGPTVQMRYVYPVMLALPYVLALVTGRRKNG
;
A
#
# COMPACT_ATOMS: atom_id res chain seq x y z
N GLU A 1 1.47 27.23 -3.73
CA GLU A 1 2.08 26.94 -5.06
C GLU A 1 1.20 27.57 -6.12
N ASP A 2 1.82 28.19 -7.11
CA ASP A 2 1.18 29.12 -8.03
C ASP A 2 -0.03 28.51 -8.74
N ASP A 3 -1.21 28.88 -8.28
CA ASP A 3 -2.52 28.59 -8.85
C ASP A 3 -2.70 29.19 -10.27
N ASN A 4 -1.66 29.84 -10.77
CA ASN A 4 -1.66 30.64 -11.98
C ASN A 4 -1.12 29.92 -13.23
N THR A 5 -0.68 28.68 -13.13
CA THR A 5 -0.03 27.99 -14.25
C THR A 5 -0.93 27.00 -14.98
N MET A 6 -2.00 26.54 -14.35
CA MET A 6 -2.92 25.59 -14.98
C MET A 6 -3.93 26.30 -15.88
N ASP A 7 -4.20 25.70 -17.06
CA ASP A 7 -5.24 26.17 -17.96
C ASP A 7 -6.60 26.24 -17.24
N ALA A 8 -7.32 27.34 -17.42
CA ALA A 8 -8.62 27.56 -16.79
C ALA A 8 -9.66 26.47 -17.14
N ALA A 9 -9.59 25.90 -18.34
CA ALA A 9 -10.47 24.83 -18.76
C ALA A 9 -10.16 23.51 -18.01
N ASP A 10 -8.87 23.17 -17.83
CA ASP A 10 -8.43 22.01 -17.08
C ASP A 10 -8.78 22.14 -15.61
N LYS A 11 -8.58 23.34 -15.03
CA LYS A 11 -8.94 23.65 -13.65
C LYS A 11 -10.45 23.51 -13.42
N ALA A 12 -11.29 24.06 -14.32
CA ALA A 12 -12.73 23.93 -14.23
C ALA A 12 -13.17 22.46 -14.27
N LEU A 13 -12.55 21.66 -15.14
CA LEU A 13 -12.88 20.24 -15.26
C LEU A 13 -12.45 19.46 -14.02
N ILE A 14 -11.27 19.74 -13.46
CA ILE A 14 -10.82 19.12 -12.22
C ILE A 14 -11.77 19.43 -11.07
N ASN A 15 -12.22 20.68 -10.95
CA ASN A 15 -13.17 21.09 -9.92
C ASN A 15 -14.57 20.45 -10.09
N ASP A 16 -14.96 20.07 -11.31
CA ASP A 16 -16.15 19.24 -11.52
C ASP A 16 -15.99 17.83 -10.94
N PHE A 17 -14.77 17.27 -10.99
CA PHE A 17 -14.46 15.91 -10.49
C PHE A 17 -14.17 15.87 -9.01
N ILE A 18 -13.43 16.84 -8.50
CA ILE A 18 -12.88 16.88 -7.14
C ILE A 18 -13.51 18.08 -6.43
N LEU A 19 -14.23 17.80 -5.35
CA LEU A 19 -14.87 18.85 -4.55
C LEU A 19 -13.82 19.62 -3.72
N ASP A 20 -14.13 20.87 -3.38
CA ASP A 20 -13.21 21.75 -2.63
C ASP A 20 -12.78 21.18 -1.27
N GLU A 21 -13.61 20.34 -0.66
CA GLU A 21 -13.29 19.65 0.60
C GLU A 21 -12.08 18.71 0.46
N ALA A 22 -11.88 18.14 -0.72
CA ALA A 22 -10.76 17.26 -0.98
C ALA A 22 -9.39 17.93 -0.80
N TYR A 23 -9.31 19.23 -1.11
CA TYR A 23 -8.08 20.00 -0.94
C TYR A 23 -7.73 20.25 0.52
N ARG A 24 -8.73 20.28 1.41
CA ARG A 24 -8.53 20.43 2.85
C ARG A 24 -8.06 19.15 3.50
N ASP A 25 -8.55 18.02 3.00
CA ASP A 25 -8.27 16.69 3.54
C ASP A 25 -7.11 16.00 2.80
N TYR A 26 -6.42 16.73 1.92
CA TYR A 26 -5.33 16.17 1.13
C TYR A 26 -4.16 15.71 1.99
N ASP A 27 -3.84 14.42 1.89
CA ASP A 27 -2.61 13.81 2.41
C ASP A 27 -1.86 13.16 1.24
N PRO A 28 -0.63 13.59 0.94
CA PRO A 28 0.12 13.03 -0.19
C PRO A 28 0.41 11.53 -0.07
N GLY A 29 0.35 10.97 1.12
CA GLY A 29 0.55 9.54 1.38
C GLY A 29 -0.72 8.69 1.25
N ILE A 30 -1.92 9.30 1.15
CA ILE A 30 -3.19 8.59 1.18
C ILE A 30 -4.19 9.22 0.20
N ALA A 31 -4.59 8.48 -0.83
CA ALA A 31 -5.56 8.97 -1.80
C ALA A 31 -7.03 8.88 -1.32
N ASP A 32 -7.31 8.12 -0.26
CA ASP A 32 -8.67 7.87 0.22
C ASP A 32 -9.45 9.14 0.64
N PRO A 33 -8.86 10.15 1.32
CA PRO A 33 -9.56 11.40 1.61
C PRO A 33 -10.05 12.09 0.33
N VAL A 34 -9.18 12.24 -0.66
CA VAL A 34 -9.55 12.86 -1.95
C VAL A 34 -10.65 12.06 -2.64
N LYS A 35 -10.55 10.74 -2.63
CA LYS A 35 -11.54 9.84 -3.24
C LYS A 35 -12.93 9.98 -2.61
N ARG A 36 -13.03 10.26 -1.31
CA ARG A 36 -14.33 10.49 -0.64
C ARG A 36 -15.05 11.73 -1.17
N HIS A 37 -14.29 12.73 -1.58
CA HIS A 37 -14.78 13.99 -2.10
C HIS A 37 -14.76 14.06 -3.64
N THR A 38 -14.69 12.90 -4.30
CA THR A 38 -14.80 12.81 -5.75
C THR A 38 -16.27 12.74 -6.17
N ASN A 39 -16.66 13.55 -7.15
CA ASN A 39 -17.97 13.51 -7.74
C ASN A 39 -18.12 12.21 -8.58
N THR A 40 -18.70 11.19 -7.96
CA THR A 40 -18.84 9.85 -8.56
C THR A 40 -19.71 9.85 -9.82
N TYR A 41 -20.66 10.74 -9.93
CA TYR A 41 -21.48 10.90 -11.13
C TYR A 41 -20.62 11.38 -12.31
N VAL A 42 -19.88 12.46 -12.13
CA VAL A 42 -19.00 13.02 -13.15
C VAL A 42 -17.90 11.98 -13.52
N ALA A 43 -17.29 11.35 -12.51
CA ALA A 43 -16.29 10.30 -12.73
C ALA A 43 -16.83 9.15 -13.59
N ARG A 44 -18.11 8.77 -13.43
CA ARG A 44 -18.72 7.68 -14.19
C ARG A 44 -19.03 8.05 -15.64
N TYR A 45 -19.54 9.25 -15.88
CA TYR A 45 -20.07 9.62 -17.20
C TYR A 45 -19.09 10.46 -18.04
N ARG A 46 -18.09 11.10 -17.40
CA ARG A 46 -17.09 11.93 -18.06
C ARG A 46 -15.64 11.44 -17.84
N SER A 47 -15.47 10.15 -17.55
CA SER A 47 -14.14 9.54 -17.29
C SER A 47 -13.13 9.76 -18.41
N GLY A 48 -13.58 9.78 -19.67
CA GLY A 48 -12.72 10.06 -20.82
C GLY A 48 -12.13 11.47 -20.80
N GLU A 49 -12.89 12.46 -20.37
CA GLU A 49 -12.43 13.84 -20.21
C GLU A 49 -11.40 13.95 -19.08
N PHE A 50 -11.66 13.27 -17.96
CA PHE A 50 -10.72 13.21 -16.85
C PHE A 50 -9.37 12.59 -17.26
N ILE A 51 -9.40 11.44 -17.95
CA ILE A 51 -8.19 10.79 -18.46
C ILE A 51 -7.43 11.72 -19.40
N ARG A 52 -8.11 12.46 -20.27
CA ARG A 52 -7.48 13.42 -21.18
C ARG A 52 -6.77 14.53 -20.42
N VAL A 53 -7.41 15.12 -19.40
CA VAL A 53 -6.80 16.16 -18.57
C VAL A 53 -5.64 15.59 -17.77
N TYR A 54 -5.80 14.40 -17.20
CA TYR A 54 -4.72 13.74 -16.48
C TYR A 54 -3.47 13.51 -17.36
N LEU A 55 -3.66 13.04 -18.58
CA LEU A 55 -2.56 12.86 -19.54
C LEU A 55 -1.96 14.21 -19.99
N HIS A 56 -2.77 15.23 -20.16
CA HIS A 56 -2.30 16.59 -20.46
C HIS A 56 -1.42 17.14 -19.33
N LEU A 57 -1.88 17.03 -18.08
CA LEU A 57 -1.09 17.43 -16.90
C LEU A 57 0.20 16.63 -16.77
N LEU A 58 0.17 15.32 -17.06
CA LEU A 58 1.37 14.47 -17.05
C LEU A 58 2.44 14.96 -18.05
N THR A 59 2.00 15.53 -19.20
CA THR A 59 2.93 16.07 -20.19
C THR A 59 3.41 17.49 -19.85
N GLN A 60 2.59 18.28 -19.19
CA GLN A 60 2.93 19.65 -18.80
C GLN A 60 3.76 19.73 -17.52
N TYR A 61 3.41 18.88 -16.53
CA TYR A 61 4.00 18.88 -15.18
C TYR A 61 4.54 17.50 -14.80
N PRO A 62 5.43 16.90 -15.61
CA PRO A 62 5.87 15.51 -15.36
C PRO A 62 6.58 15.36 -14.00
N GLY A 63 7.33 16.38 -13.57
CA GLY A 63 8.02 16.38 -12.28
C GLY A 63 7.04 16.30 -11.09
N ASP A 64 6.00 17.09 -11.11
CA ASP A 64 5.02 17.14 -10.02
C ASP A 64 4.18 15.85 -9.99
N MET A 65 3.80 15.34 -11.14
CA MET A 65 3.07 14.07 -11.26
C MET A 65 3.89 12.89 -10.76
N ILE A 66 5.20 12.84 -11.09
CA ILE A 66 6.12 11.82 -10.59
C ILE A 66 6.31 11.98 -9.08
N ASN A 67 6.51 13.20 -8.58
CA ASN A 67 6.66 13.47 -7.16
C ASN A 67 5.40 13.07 -6.37
N ALA A 68 4.22 13.36 -6.87
CA ALA A 68 2.95 12.93 -6.26
C ALA A 68 2.86 11.40 -6.21
N ALA A 69 3.18 10.71 -7.31
CA ALA A 69 3.20 9.25 -7.36
C ALA A 69 4.23 8.65 -6.40
N LEU A 70 5.42 9.23 -6.30
CA LEU A 70 6.46 8.81 -5.36
C LEU A 70 6.04 9.05 -3.90
N ALA A 71 5.41 10.19 -3.60
CA ALA A 71 4.92 10.50 -2.27
C ALA A 71 3.85 9.50 -1.81
N THR A 72 2.87 9.20 -2.67
CA THR A 72 1.84 8.20 -2.39
C THR A 72 2.40 6.79 -2.17
N ASN A 73 3.50 6.46 -2.86
CA ASN A 73 4.12 5.13 -2.82
C ASN A 73 5.37 5.05 -1.93
N ALA A 74 5.71 6.12 -1.21
CA ALA A 74 6.94 6.18 -0.42
C ALA A 74 7.10 4.98 0.53
N GLY A 75 6.03 4.56 1.20
CA GLY A 75 6.05 3.43 2.11
C GLY A 75 6.26 2.06 1.44
N PHE A 76 5.96 1.91 0.14
CA PHE A 76 6.31 0.71 -0.62
C PHE A 76 7.78 0.74 -1.09
N LEU A 77 8.36 1.92 -1.25
CA LEU A 77 9.71 2.08 -1.80
C LEU A 77 10.78 2.18 -0.70
N SER A 78 10.45 2.78 0.45
CA SER A 78 11.39 2.98 1.54
C SER A 78 11.41 1.79 2.53
N PRO A 79 12.57 1.16 2.78
CA PRO A 79 12.69 0.09 3.78
C PRO A 79 12.69 0.62 5.21
N PHE A 80 12.74 1.93 5.41
CA PHE A 80 12.87 2.57 6.72
C PHE A 80 11.63 3.37 7.12
N ASP A 81 10.67 3.51 6.22
CA ASP A 81 9.45 4.27 6.48
C ASP A 81 8.49 3.48 7.37
N THR A 82 8.54 3.80 8.66
CA THR A 82 7.64 3.22 9.68
C THR A 82 6.31 3.95 9.78
N THR A 83 6.12 5.07 9.10
CA THR A 83 4.87 5.86 9.19
C THR A 83 3.67 5.09 8.67
N HIS A 84 3.87 4.27 7.64
CA HIS A 84 2.84 3.40 7.06
C HIS A 84 2.65 2.07 7.81
N ALA A 85 3.52 1.80 8.77
CA ALA A 85 3.36 0.67 9.69
C ALA A 85 2.59 1.08 10.96
N ASP A 86 2.36 2.38 11.18
CA ASP A 86 1.60 2.87 12.31
C ASP A 86 0.11 2.56 12.13
N VAL A 87 -0.43 1.80 13.06
CA VAL A 87 -1.84 1.38 13.09
C VAL A 87 -2.80 2.58 13.22
N ASN A 88 -2.34 3.65 13.85
CA ASN A 88 -3.18 4.81 14.15
C ASN A 88 -3.27 5.82 13.00
N ARG A 89 -2.35 5.73 12.01
CA ARG A 89 -2.30 6.68 10.90
C ARG A 89 -3.38 6.44 9.85
N VAL A 90 -3.72 5.20 9.61
CA VAL A 90 -4.70 4.83 8.60
C VAL A 90 -6.01 4.46 9.29
N GLU A 91 -7.10 5.11 8.92
CA GLU A 91 -8.44 4.65 9.29
C GLU A 91 -8.63 3.22 8.74
N GLY A 92 -8.45 2.30 9.58
CA GLY A 92 -8.44 0.90 9.22
C GLY A 92 -7.13 0.33 9.69
N ARG A 93 -7.15 -0.02 10.94
CA ARG A 93 -6.09 -0.67 11.69
C ARG A 93 -5.25 -1.55 10.78
N ALA A 94 -4.06 -1.12 10.41
CA ALA A 94 -3.05 -1.97 9.77
C ALA A 94 -2.60 -2.99 10.82
N GLY A 95 -3.53 -3.61 11.46
CA GLY A 95 -3.23 -4.39 12.60
C GLY A 95 -3.26 -5.86 12.32
N LEU A 96 -2.80 -6.57 13.31
CA LEU A 96 -2.99 -7.99 13.51
C LEU A 96 -4.50 -8.36 13.67
N SER A 97 -5.41 -7.40 13.51
CA SER A 97 -6.83 -7.67 13.49
C SER A 97 -7.21 -8.45 12.23
N TYR A 98 -7.63 -9.68 12.40
CA TYR A 98 -8.03 -10.57 11.31
C TYR A 98 -9.42 -10.23 10.75
N VAL A 99 -10.23 -9.48 11.48
CA VAL A 99 -11.51 -8.94 11.02
C VAL A 99 -11.50 -7.45 11.23
N GLN A 100 -11.23 -6.73 10.16
CA GLN A 100 -11.46 -5.30 10.12
C GLN A 100 -12.84 -5.07 9.53
N THR A 101 -13.74 -4.61 10.33
CA THR A 101 -15.01 -4.14 9.82
C THR A 101 -15.21 -2.69 10.26
N ARG A 102 -15.81 -1.91 9.36
CA ARG A 102 -16.28 -0.56 9.69
C ARG A 102 -17.59 -0.59 10.47
N TRP A 103 -18.08 -1.79 10.77
CA TRP A 103 -19.32 -2.00 11.45
C TRP A 103 -19.05 -2.07 12.95
N GLU A 104 -19.90 -1.44 13.72
CA GLU A 104 -19.90 -1.59 15.16
C GLU A 104 -20.20 -3.06 15.54
N GLU A 105 -19.64 -3.52 16.64
CA GLU A 105 -19.75 -4.90 17.09
C GLU A 105 -21.21 -5.32 17.24
N ASP A 106 -22.07 -4.44 17.74
CA ASP A 106 -23.50 -4.67 17.85
C ASP A 106 -24.16 -4.95 16.50
N THR A 107 -23.80 -4.19 15.46
CA THR A 107 -24.32 -4.40 14.11
C THR A 107 -23.88 -5.74 13.51
N LEU A 108 -22.70 -6.22 13.88
CA LEU A 108 -22.22 -7.54 13.46
C LEU A 108 -22.96 -8.66 14.18
N ASN A 109 -23.18 -8.51 15.50
CA ASN A 109 -23.90 -9.45 16.32
C ASN A 109 -25.35 -9.61 15.82
N ASP A 110 -26.00 -8.50 15.45
CA ASP A 110 -27.34 -8.50 14.85
C ASP A 110 -27.39 -9.27 13.52
N ARG A 111 -26.28 -9.38 12.83
CA ARG A 111 -26.14 -10.16 11.58
C ARG A 111 -25.65 -11.59 11.81
N GLY A 112 -25.54 -12.03 13.03
CA GLY A 112 -25.06 -13.36 13.38
C GLY A 112 -23.54 -13.55 13.19
N ILE A 113 -22.79 -12.45 13.15
CA ILE A 113 -21.32 -12.48 13.04
C ILE A 113 -20.74 -12.18 14.41
N TYR A 114 -20.23 -13.21 15.05
CA TYR A 114 -19.69 -13.12 16.41
C TYR A 114 -18.17 -13.28 16.41
N LYS A 115 -17.51 -12.53 17.29
CA LYS A 115 -16.09 -12.70 17.58
C LYS A 115 -15.93 -13.85 18.58
N ASP A 116 -15.65 -15.05 18.08
CA ASP A 116 -15.41 -16.24 18.89
C ASP A 116 -13.95 -16.69 18.72
N SER A 117 -13.11 -16.32 19.66
CA SER A 117 -11.71 -16.73 19.67
C SER A 117 -11.48 -17.91 20.59
N LYS A 118 -10.84 -18.97 20.09
CA LYS A 118 -10.42 -20.12 20.93
C LYS A 118 -9.37 -19.72 21.97
N TRP A 119 -8.66 -18.63 21.76
CA TRP A 119 -7.64 -18.07 22.66
C TRP A 119 -7.86 -16.58 22.90
N PRO A 120 -8.90 -16.19 23.66
CA PRO A 120 -9.23 -14.77 23.87
C PRO A 120 -8.06 -13.96 24.41
N TRP A 121 -7.37 -14.52 25.42
CA TRP A 121 -6.22 -13.86 26.06
C TRP A 121 -5.09 -13.56 25.07
N LEU A 122 -4.80 -14.48 24.15
CA LEU A 122 -3.74 -14.26 23.13
C LEU A 122 -4.17 -13.18 22.15
N PHE A 123 -5.44 -13.20 21.77
CA PHE A 123 -6.00 -12.19 20.87
C PHE A 123 -5.94 -10.79 21.50
N GLU A 124 -6.35 -10.63 22.74
CA GLU A 124 -6.30 -9.37 23.48
C GLU A 124 -4.85 -8.85 23.62
N GLN A 125 -3.90 -9.74 23.89
CA GLN A 125 -2.47 -9.38 23.95
C GLN A 125 -1.95 -8.89 22.60
N LEU A 126 -2.28 -9.59 21.51
CA LEU A 126 -1.87 -9.21 20.16
C LEU A 126 -2.53 -7.90 19.71
N GLU A 127 -3.81 -7.70 20.05
CA GLU A 127 -4.55 -6.47 19.75
C GLU A 127 -3.94 -5.28 20.51
N SER A 128 -3.74 -5.42 21.81
CA SER A 128 -3.07 -4.38 22.62
C SER A 128 -1.65 -4.09 22.12
N TRP A 129 -0.93 -5.12 21.72
CA TRP A 129 0.42 -4.98 21.16
C TRP A 129 0.43 -4.24 19.82
N ALA A 130 -0.58 -4.50 18.98
CA ALA A 130 -0.79 -3.79 17.72
C ALA A 130 -1.23 -2.33 17.95
N GLU A 131 -2.21 -2.10 18.81
CA GLU A 131 -2.73 -0.75 19.11
C GLU A 131 -1.67 0.19 19.68
N ASN A 132 -0.77 -0.35 20.48
CA ASN A 132 0.36 0.41 21.06
C ASN A 132 1.58 0.49 20.14
N ASN A 133 1.50 -0.04 18.91
CA ASN A 133 2.63 -0.13 17.99
C ASN A 133 3.90 -0.76 18.62
N SER A 134 3.72 -1.68 19.55
CA SER A 134 4.82 -2.27 20.32
C SER A 134 5.82 -3.02 19.45
N TYR A 135 5.37 -3.58 18.33
CA TYR A 135 6.19 -4.25 17.33
C TYR A 135 7.20 -3.32 16.65
N LEU A 136 6.90 -2.02 16.54
CA LEU A 136 7.83 -1.03 15.97
C LEU A 136 9.02 -0.73 16.87
N ARG A 137 8.92 -1.06 18.17
CA ARG A 137 10.01 -0.87 19.16
C ARG A 137 11.05 -1.97 19.10
N ILE A 138 10.74 -3.10 18.47
CA ILE A 138 11.65 -4.24 18.35
C ILE A 138 12.46 -4.11 17.05
N PRO A 139 13.81 -3.92 17.11
CA PRO A 139 14.61 -3.49 15.96
C PRO A 139 14.47 -4.36 14.71
N VAL A 140 14.41 -5.68 14.85
CA VAL A 140 14.31 -6.61 13.72
C VAL A 140 12.85 -6.76 13.30
N LEU A 141 11.95 -6.87 14.27
CA LEU A 141 10.54 -7.17 14.04
C LEU A 141 9.82 -6.04 13.30
N LYS A 142 10.19 -4.77 13.57
CA LYS A 142 9.60 -3.62 12.90
C LYS A 142 9.66 -3.74 11.37
N TYR A 143 10.75 -4.29 10.83
CA TYR A 143 10.91 -4.40 9.36
C TYR A 143 9.96 -5.41 8.72
N LEU A 144 9.41 -6.35 9.49
CA LEU A 144 8.36 -7.25 9.02
C LEU A 144 7.03 -6.53 8.79
N PHE A 145 6.85 -5.35 9.39
CA PHE A 145 5.66 -4.52 9.27
C PHE A 145 5.87 -3.26 8.41
N VAL A 146 7.06 -3.10 7.83
CA VAL A 146 7.36 -2.03 6.88
C VAL A 146 7.21 -2.58 5.45
N PRO A 147 6.20 -2.13 4.69
CA PRO A 147 5.94 -2.65 3.34
C PRO A 147 7.15 -2.60 2.42
N GLY A 148 7.89 -1.49 2.42
CA GLY A 148 9.07 -1.29 1.58
C GLY A 148 10.22 -2.25 1.88
N SER A 149 10.32 -2.81 3.09
CA SER A 149 11.35 -3.77 3.44
C SER A 149 11.34 -5.01 2.55
N TYR A 150 10.15 -5.43 2.11
CA TYR A 150 9.99 -6.60 1.25
C TYR A 150 10.54 -6.36 -0.15
N LEU A 151 10.36 -5.16 -0.71
CA LEU A 151 10.97 -4.81 -2.01
C LEU A 151 12.48 -5.01 -1.95
N TRP A 152 13.13 -4.41 -0.97
CA TRP A 152 14.58 -4.49 -0.83
C TRP A 152 15.08 -5.88 -0.51
N LEU A 153 14.34 -6.64 0.30
CA LEU A 153 14.64 -8.05 0.57
C LEU A 153 14.59 -8.88 -0.71
N TYR A 154 13.55 -8.73 -1.52
CA TYR A 154 13.44 -9.48 -2.79
C TYR A 154 14.49 -9.05 -3.82
N LEU A 155 14.85 -7.77 -3.87
CA LEU A 155 15.96 -7.30 -4.70
C LEU A 155 17.30 -7.91 -4.26
N ALA A 156 17.55 -7.97 -2.95
CA ALA A 156 18.73 -8.63 -2.40
C ALA A 156 18.76 -10.12 -2.72
N LEU A 157 17.63 -10.83 -2.58
CA LEU A 157 17.53 -12.25 -2.93
C LEU A 157 17.73 -12.48 -4.44
N ALA A 158 17.21 -11.61 -5.29
CA ALA A 158 17.47 -11.66 -6.74
C ALA A 158 18.96 -11.47 -7.05
N ALA A 159 19.62 -10.51 -6.42
CA ALA A 159 21.05 -10.30 -6.57
C ALA A 159 21.86 -11.54 -6.14
N VAL A 160 21.51 -12.15 -5.01
CA VAL A 160 22.15 -13.40 -4.56
C VAL A 160 21.95 -14.52 -5.59
N LEU A 161 20.75 -14.71 -6.14
CA LEU A 161 20.50 -15.73 -7.18
C LEU A 161 21.34 -15.50 -8.44
N VAL A 162 21.56 -14.25 -8.82
CA VAL A 162 22.43 -13.91 -9.95
C VAL A 162 23.90 -14.22 -9.63
N ILE A 163 24.38 -13.83 -8.43
CA ILE A 163 25.78 -14.07 -7.99
C ILE A 163 26.09 -15.55 -7.89
N VAL A 164 25.16 -16.38 -7.38
CA VAL A 164 25.37 -17.82 -7.25
C VAL A 164 25.04 -18.62 -8.53
N ASP A 165 24.89 -17.94 -9.65
CA ASP A 165 24.57 -18.48 -10.97
C ASP A 165 23.28 -19.34 -10.99
N ARG A 166 22.27 -18.90 -10.27
CA ARG A 166 20.95 -19.52 -10.22
C ARG A 166 19.87 -18.70 -10.94
N LYS A 167 20.23 -18.03 -12.03
CA LYS A 167 19.37 -17.10 -12.77
C LYS A 167 18.01 -17.65 -13.17
N ARG A 168 17.91 -18.96 -13.43
CA ARG A 168 16.62 -19.64 -13.72
C ARG A 168 15.57 -19.48 -12.62
N PHE A 169 16.00 -19.28 -11.38
CA PHE A 169 15.12 -19.07 -10.24
C PHE A 169 14.67 -17.59 -10.08
N CYS A 170 15.17 -16.70 -10.93
CA CYS A 170 14.66 -15.33 -10.99
C CYS A 170 13.24 -15.24 -11.59
N LEU A 171 12.80 -16.25 -12.37
CA LEU A 171 11.46 -16.25 -12.96
C LEU A 171 10.34 -16.20 -11.90
N PRO A 172 10.34 -17.01 -10.82
CA PRO A 172 9.37 -16.85 -9.74
C PRO A 172 9.40 -15.46 -9.08
N LEU A 173 10.57 -14.83 -9.01
CA LEU A 173 10.70 -13.45 -8.50
C LEU A 173 10.04 -12.44 -9.43
N ALA A 174 10.00 -12.69 -10.74
CA ALA A 174 9.30 -11.81 -11.69
C ALA A 174 7.79 -11.75 -11.39
N ILE A 175 7.19 -12.84 -10.92
CA ILE A 175 5.78 -12.86 -10.49
C ILE A 175 5.59 -11.96 -9.26
N VAL A 176 6.48 -12.07 -8.28
CA VAL A 176 6.44 -11.23 -7.06
C VAL A 176 6.66 -9.76 -7.44
N ALA A 177 7.61 -9.48 -8.34
CA ALA A 177 7.88 -8.12 -8.82
C ALA A 177 6.68 -7.54 -9.59
N GLY A 178 6.02 -8.35 -10.44
CA GLY A 178 4.80 -7.95 -11.14
C GLY A 178 3.67 -7.63 -10.16
N TYR A 179 3.46 -8.47 -9.17
CA TYR A 179 2.48 -8.21 -8.11
C TYR A 179 2.84 -6.93 -7.34
N TYR A 180 4.11 -6.76 -6.96
CA TYR A 180 4.58 -5.56 -6.27
C TYR A 180 4.35 -4.30 -7.14
N GLY A 181 4.61 -4.40 -8.44
CA GLY A 181 4.31 -3.34 -9.40
C GLY A 181 2.84 -2.93 -9.42
N THR A 182 1.91 -3.88 -9.26
CA THR A 182 0.47 -3.53 -9.19
C THR A 182 0.11 -2.75 -7.93
N MET A 183 0.82 -2.94 -6.82
CA MET A 183 0.58 -2.19 -5.58
C MET A 183 0.89 -0.70 -5.73
N LEU A 184 1.84 -0.34 -6.61
CA LEU A 184 2.19 1.06 -6.89
C LEU A 184 1.05 1.85 -7.55
N PHE A 185 0.02 1.18 -8.06
CA PHE A 185 -1.21 1.79 -8.56
C PHE A 185 -2.32 1.83 -7.52
N GLY A 186 -2.03 1.40 -6.30
CA GLY A 186 -2.98 1.42 -5.19
C GLY A 186 -3.20 2.82 -4.62
N PRO A 187 -4.34 3.05 -3.96
CA PRO A 187 -4.69 4.36 -3.41
C PRO A 187 -3.94 4.72 -2.12
N THR A 188 -3.25 3.77 -1.52
CA THR A 188 -2.55 3.93 -0.24
C THR A 188 -1.59 2.78 0.02
N VAL A 189 -0.57 3.05 0.82
CA VAL A 189 0.36 2.03 1.31
C VAL A 189 -0.24 1.34 2.52
N GLN A 190 -0.50 0.04 2.40
CA GLN A 190 -1.02 -0.77 3.51
C GLN A 190 -0.34 -2.13 3.56
N MET A 191 -0.07 -2.62 4.77
CA MET A 191 0.58 -3.91 5.00
C MET A 191 -0.21 -5.09 4.43
N ARG A 192 -1.54 -5.02 4.42
CA ARG A 192 -2.39 -6.09 3.85
C ARG A 192 -2.11 -6.40 2.38
N TYR A 193 -1.65 -5.41 1.62
CA TYR A 193 -1.27 -5.63 0.22
C TYR A 193 0.06 -6.38 0.09
N VAL A 194 0.90 -6.34 1.10
CA VAL A 194 2.20 -7.01 1.11
C VAL A 194 2.10 -8.46 1.63
N TYR A 195 1.00 -8.87 2.25
CA TYR A 195 0.85 -10.24 2.76
C TYR A 195 1.13 -11.34 1.73
N PRO A 196 0.67 -11.28 0.47
CA PRO A 196 1.04 -12.30 -0.51
C PRO A 196 2.54 -12.38 -0.76
N VAL A 197 3.24 -11.23 -0.75
CA VAL A 197 4.69 -11.15 -0.89
C VAL A 197 5.38 -11.76 0.34
N MET A 198 4.89 -11.44 1.53
CA MET A 198 5.37 -12.00 2.79
C MET A 198 5.23 -13.52 2.81
N LEU A 199 4.07 -14.05 2.40
CA LEU A 199 3.80 -15.48 2.36
C LEU A 199 4.64 -16.23 1.31
N ALA A 200 5.06 -15.56 0.23
CA ALA A 200 5.95 -16.12 -0.77
C ALA A 200 7.42 -16.21 -0.30
N LEU A 201 7.80 -15.46 0.74
CA LEU A 201 9.20 -15.37 1.20
C LEU A 201 9.83 -16.73 1.57
N PRO A 202 9.19 -17.62 2.35
CA PRO A 202 9.78 -18.93 2.67
C PRO A 202 10.10 -19.77 1.42
N TYR A 203 9.24 -19.68 0.40
CA TYR A 203 9.46 -20.38 -0.87
C TYR A 203 10.70 -19.82 -1.60
N VAL A 204 10.83 -18.51 -1.69
CA VAL A 204 11.99 -17.89 -2.35
C VAL A 204 13.28 -18.16 -1.58
N LEU A 205 13.24 -18.12 -0.25
CA LEU A 205 14.39 -18.50 0.58
C LEU A 205 14.82 -19.94 0.33
N ALA A 206 13.87 -20.87 0.18
CA ALA A 206 14.18 -22.27 -0.17
C ALA A 206 14.84 -22.39 -1.55
N LEU A 207 14.47 -21.55 -2.52
CA LEU A 207 15.14 -21.52 -3.83
C LEU A 207 16.59 -21.03 -3.74
N VAL A 208 16.85 -20.05 -2.87
CA VAL A 208 18.20 -19.49 -2.66
C VAL A 208 19.09 -20.49 -1.91
N THR A 209 18.56 -21.10 -0.84
CA THR A 209 19.33 -21.98 0.05
C THR A 209 19.38 -23.44 -0.41
N GLY A 210 18.47 -23.87 -1.28
CA GLY A 210 18.37 -25.24 -1.77
C GLY A 210 19.69 -25.73 -2.37
N ARG A 211 20.16 -26.91 -1.93
CA ARG A 211 21.38 -27.53 -2.46
C ARG A 211 21.22 -27.87 -3.94
N ARG A 212 22.22 -27.53 -4.73
CA ARG A 212 22.35 -28.06 -6.09
C ARG A 212 22.52 -29.57 -5.97
N LYS A 213 21.52 -30.39 -6.33
CA LYS A 213 21.76 -31.79 -6.61
C LYS A 213 22.68 -31.80 -7.84
N ASN A 214 23.95 -32.09 -7.63
CA ASN A 214 24.88 -32.41 -8.72
C ASN A 214 24.32 -33.65 -9.41
N GLY A 215 23.70 -33.47 -10.56
CA GLY A 215 23.41 -34.52 -11.51
C GLY A 215 24.63 -34.74 -12.39
#